data_1c091f0a8ce4fd3f64c69af50a647cec
#
_entry.id   1c091f0a8ce4fd3f64c69af50a647cec
#
_cell.length_a   1.000
_cell.length_b   1.000
_cell.length_c   1.000
_cell.angle_alpha   90.00
_cell.angle_beta   90.00
_cell.angle_gamma   90.00
#
_symmetry.space_group_name_H-M   'P 1'
#
loop_
_entity.id
_entity.type
_entity.pdbx_description
1 polymer ?
#
loop_
_entity_poly.entity_id
_entity_poly.type
_entity_poly.pdbx_seq_one_letter_code
_entity_poly.pdbx_strand_id
1 'polypeptide(L)'
;MRTLNRLALAALAATCAGMYCATAYADDDADRGHRRRADNIVARWIQLGPGSSAAALAAGSYGDQPSSKTPTVIARAVISGGACPVLTVNDGRSMTMKLRFTGGQLTDTPGTAGFNNAPTGGYPQYFVNAAATAPGTFPDGTAKATTDWGVCEAIVPHGHEAASIGGVRLKLPVANPRRILVIADTGCRMAKANQQNCHDPAGFPFASLANFEALFEPDLVVHIGDYFYRDTNCIVPAAGSVPAHEFVAGCSDPANANYETWGDTFDSWNADLFYPGKTLLAAAPWVMTHANHESCGRGARGWYALLDPLPFDANKVKCAGGTGSVASNPVTGTTPVYSADFEPTYIVPAGSVNLLVHDSSFANDGAVDVNMAKNYDYDMTALLNSLPANSYNAIVTHKPVFGLVKGATNNAGDFTEQFAFSGNATANSAFSGGVPYKVPLFLSGHIHQFEYVNFKDFTHYAPQLIVGIGGDNLDPTANPDGVTTTYGYQNQDFTVHNSATTGSTTTTSVARAFSRAEFGFALLEPRKTGFVADVYDINAKKVGRCTIKLNPRDIQCWE
;
A
#
# COMPACT_ATOMS: atom_id res chain seq x y z
N MET A 1 -21.40 1.11 32.79
CA MET A 1 -20.97 2.30 32.04
C MET A 1 -20.32 2.00 30.66
N ARG A 2 -19.82 0.77 30.36
CA ARG A 2 -19.25 0.45 29.02
C ARG A 2 -20.26 0.07 27.96
N THR A 3 -21.50 -0.25 28.30
CA THR A 3 -22.55 -0.70 27.38
C THR A 3 -23.37 0.45 26.78
N LEU A 4 -23.41 1.60 27.42
CA LEU A 4 -24.15 2.78 26.93
C LEU A 4 -23.45 3.51 25.76
N ASN A 5 -22.11 3.46 25.69
CA ASN A 5 -21.39 4.10 24.58
C ASN A 5 -21.52 3.37 23.23
N ARG A 6 -21.85 2.06 23.23
CA ARG A 6 -22.02 1.32 21.98
C ARG A 6 -23.37 1.59 21.31
N LEU A 7 -24.39 1.92 22.08
CA LEU A 7 -25.71 2.28 21.53
C LEU A 7 -25.75 3.72 20.99
N ALA A 8 -24.94 4.62 21.54
CA ALA A 8 -24.87 6.00 21.05
C ALA A 8 -24.17 6.11 19.68
N LEU A 9 -23.16 5.27 19.40
CA LEU A 9 -22.50 5.25 18.07
C LEU A 9 -23.43 4.66 16.98
N ALA A 10 -24.21 3.65 17.31
CA ALA A 10 -25.15 3.05 16.35
C ALA A 10 -26.33 3.99 16.00
N ALA A 11 -26.73 4.86 16.93
CA ALA A 11 -27.80 5.83 16.67
C ALA A 11 -27.33 7.03 15.84
N LEU A 12 -26.04 7.41 15.89
CA LEU A 12 -25.50 8.49 15.06
C LEU A 12 -25.32 8.07 13.61
N ALA A 13 -24.99 6.79 13.35
CA ALA A 13 -24.83 6.27 11.99
C ALA A 13 -26.16 6.15 11.23
N ALA A 14 -27.28 5.94 11.93
CA ALA A 14 -28.58 5.75 11.30
C ALA A 14 -29.28 7.05 10.89
N THR A 15 -28.88 8.21 11.41
CA THR A 15 -29.50 9.52 11.12
C THR A 15 -28.79 10.31 10.03
N CYS A 16 -27.58 9.93 9.60
CA CYS A 16 -26.83 10.62 8.55
C CYS A 16 -27.07 10.10 7.13
N ALA A 17 -27.85 9.03 6.94
CA ALA A 17 -28.08 8.42 5.63
C ALA A 17 -29.06 9.19 4.71
N GLY A 18 -29.54 10.34 5.09
CA GLY A 18 -30.55 11.09 4.33
C GLY A 18 -30.29 12.59 4.14
N MET A 19 -29.21 13.12 4.66
CA MET A 19 -28.86 14.52 4.48
C MET A 19 -27.35 14.63 4.23
N TYR A 20 -26.97 15.29 3.15
CA TYR A 20 -25.63 15.79 2.92
C TYR A 20 -25.19 16.58 4.17
N CYS A 21 -24.60 15.89 5.14
CA CYS A 21 -23.86 16.55 6.19
C CYS A 21 -22.47 16.92 5.66
N ALA A 22 -22.40 17.90 4.76
CA ALA A 22 -21.27 18.78 4.66
C ALA A 22 -21.25 19.68 5.91
N THR A 23 -21.16 19.10 7.09
CA THR A 23 -20.67 19.83 8.24
C THR A 23 -19.16 19.83 8.09
N ALA A 24 -18.65 20.90 7.44
CA ALA A 24 -17.36 21.42 7.82
C ALA A 24 -17.25 21.26 9.35
N TYR A 25 -16.25 20.53 9.83
CA TYR A 25 -15.71 20.78 11.14
C TYR A 25 -15.24 22.23 11.09
N ALA A 26 -16.13 23.15 11.44
CA ALA A 26 -15.74 24.49 11.77
C ALA A 26 -14.78 24.33 12.96
N ASP A 27 -13.53 24.66 12.71
CA ASP A 27 -12.56 24.92 13.77
C ASP A 27 -13.19 25.96 14.70
N ASP A 28 -13.62 25.52 15.86
CA ASP A 28 -14.14 26.39 16.94
C ASP A 28 -12.94 27.03 17.67
N ASP A 29 -12.15 27.78 16.91
CA ASP A 29 -11.01 28.57 17.35
C ASP A 29 -11.16 30.05 16.96
N ALA A 30 -12.36 30.57 17.08
CA ALA A 30 -12.59 32.00 17.02
C ALA A 30 -12.36 32.62 18.40
N ASP A 31 -11.14 32.64 18.87
CA ASP A 31 -10.61 33.73 19.73
C ASP A 31 -9.15 33.48 20.16
N ARG A 32 -8.19 34.01 19.39
CA ARG A 32 -6.92 34.58 19.88
C ARG A 32 -6.16 35.14 18.70
N GLY A 33 -5.96 36.44 18.71
CA GLY A 33 -5.31 37.23 17.66
C GLY A 33 -3.83 36.95 17.40
N HIS A 34 -3.48 35.72 17.08
CA HIS A 34 -2.24 35.36 16.43
C HIS A 34 -2.59 35.01 14.99
N ARG A 35 -2.14 35.84 14.04
CA ARG A 35 -2.09 35.47 12.62
C ARG A 35 -1.39 34.10 12.54
N ARG A 36 -2.15 33.00 12.46
CA ARG A 36 -1.60 31.70 12.10
C ARG A 36 -0.95 31.90 10.72
N ARG A 37 0.34 31.67 10.61
CA ARG A 37 0.95 31.39 9.30
C ARG A 37 0.12 30.26 8.74
N ALA A 38 -0.35 30.41 7.50
CA ALA A 38 -1.05 29.34 6.81
C ALA A 38 -0.21 28.06 6.96
N ASP A 39 -0.83 27.00 7.48
CA ASP A 39 -0.14 25.74 7.69
C ASP A 39 0.22 25.19 6.29
N ASN A 40 1.50 25.20 5.95
CA ASN A 40 2.00 24.71 4.67
C ASN A 40 2.10 23.16 4.63
N ILE A 41 1.58 22.48 5.65
CA ILE A 41 1.64 21.02 5.76
C ILE A 41 0.42 20.41 5.06
N VAL A 42 0.67 19.69 3.97
CA VAL A 42 -0.35 19.01 3.15
C VAL A 42 -0.81 17.72 3.81
N ALA A 43 0.16 16.92 4.28
CA ALA A 43 -0.10 15.66 4.99
C ALA A 43 1.00 15.41 6.02
N ARG A 44 0.68 14.61 7.04
CA ARG A 44 1.62 14.21 8.09
C ARG A 44 1.26 12.84 8.63
N TRP A 45 2.26 12.02 8.91
CA TRP A 45 2.05 10.67 9.43
C TRP A 45 3.27 10.13 10.17
N ILE A 46 3.07 9.03 10.86
CA ILE A 46 4.13 8.18 11.41
C ILE A 46 4.23 6.93 10.55
N GLN A 47 5.43 6.57 10.12
CA GLN A 47 5.70 5.38 9.33
C GLN A 47 6.67 4.46 10.07
N LEU A 48 6.48 3.15 9.91
CA LEU A 48 7.40 2.13 10.40
C LEU A 48 8.25 1.62 9.24
N GLY A 49 9.56 1.58 9.47
CA GLY A 49 10.52 1.06 8.52
C GLY A 49 11.43 0.01 9.14
N PRO A 50 12.38 -0.53 8.35
CA PRO A 50 13.39 -1.46 8.86
C PRO A 50 14.08 -0.91 10.09
N GLY A 51 14.48 -1.78 11.01
CA GLY A 51 15.21 -1.39 12.21
C GLY A 51 16.54 -0.70 11.89
N SER A 52 17.10 0.00 12.86
CA SER A 52 18.32 0.78 12.68
C SER A 52 19.36 0.48 13.74
N SER A 53 20.61 0.36 13.33
CA SER A 53 21.74 0.30 14.27
C SER A 53 22.03 1.66 14.90
N ALA A 54 22.62 1.65 16.07
CA ALA A 54 23.08 2.88 16.72
C ALA A 54 24.12 3.63 15.87
N ALA A 55 24.93 2.90 15.09
CA ALA A 55 25.92 3.49 14.20
C ALA A 55 25.26 4.22 13.02
N ALA A 56 24.24 3.63 12.40
CA ALA A 56 23.49 4.27 11.33
C ALA A 56 22.80 5.55 11.83
N LEU A 57 22.10 5.47 12.96
CA LEU A 57 21.42 6.64 13.57
C LEU A 57 22.41 7.75 13.91
N ALA A 58 23.59 7.42 14.45
CA ALA A 58 24.64 8.39 14.74
C ALA A 58 25.21 9.04 13.47
N ALA A 59 25.25 8.30 12.35
CA ALA A 59 25.64 8.81 11.05
C ALA A 59 24.52 9.59 10.33
N GLY A 60 23.34 9.69 10.92
CA GLY A 60 22.17 10.37 10.34
C GLY A 60 21.46 9.54 9.28
N SER A 61 21.69 8.21 9.24
CA SER A 61 21.01 7.23 8.41
C SER A 61 20.12 6.32 9.26
N TYR A 62 19.40 5.38 8.64
CA TYR A 62 18.52 4.41 9.30
C TYR A 62 18.21 3.23 8.35
N GLY A 63 17.51 2.20 8.89
CA GLY A 63 16.97 1.12 8.06
C GLY A 63 17.99 0.01 7.71
N ASP A 64 19.15 -0.03 8.35
CA ASP A 64 20.22 -1.00 8.08
C ASP A 64 20.06 -2.34 8.79
N GLN A 65 18.97 -2.53 9.56
CA GLN A 65 18.69 -3.74 10.35
C GLN A 65 17.30 -4.32 10.01
N PRO A 66 17.08 -4.85 8.81
CA PRO A 66 15.75 -5.31 8.38
C PRO A 66 15.23 -6.50 9.22
N SER A 67 16.10 -7.32 9.79
CA SER A 67 15.74 -8.43 10.69
C SER A 67 15.48 -8.00 12.14
N SER A 68 15.65 -6.73 12.47
CA SER A 68 15.38 -6.20 13.81
C SER A 68 13.88 -6.20 14.11
N LYS A 69 13.53 -6.64 15.33
CA LYS A 69 12.17 -6.49 15.86
C LYS A 69 11.88 -5.11 16.45
N THR A 70 12.80 -4.20 16.34
CA THR A 70 12.63 -2.80 16.75
C THR A 70 12.61 -1.97 15.47
N PRO A 71 11.42 -1.67 14.92
CA PRO A 71 11.30 -0.90 13.70
C PRO A 71 11.75 0.54 13.92
N THR A 72 12.30 1.16 12.90
CA THR A 72 12.54 2.60 12.91
C THR A 72 11.20 3.32 12.84
N VAL A 73 10.99 4.28 13.72
CA VAL A 73 9.79 5.12 13.74
C VAL A 73 10.12 6.43 13.04
N ILE A 74 9.48 6.67 11.90
CA ILE A 74 9.75 7.81 11.03
C ILE A 74 8.54 8.74 11.04
N ALA A 75 8.74 9.99 11.48
CA ALA A 75 7.74 11.03 11.32
C ALA A 75 7.94 11.72 9.98
N ARG A 76 6.91 11.87 9.18
CA ARG A 76 6.92 12.51 7.87
C ARG A 76 5.89 13.62 7.74
N ALA A 77 6.23 14.62 6.95
CA ALA A 77 5.32 15.67 6.54
C ALA A 77 5.59 16.07 5.09
N VAL A 78 4.54 16.15 4.30
CA VAL A 78 4.57 16.79 2.98
C VAL A 78 4.22 18.25 3.18
N ILE A 79 5.02 19.14 2.60
CA ILE A 79 4.84 20.60 2.70
C ILE A 79 4.70 21.23 1.33
N SER A 80 3.89 22.27 1.24
CA SER A 80 3.72 23.10 0.04
C SER A 80 4.58 24.36 0.10
N GLY A 81 5.91 24.18 0.26
CA GLY A 81 6.88 25.27 0.38
C GLY A 81 7.28 25.61 1.82
N GLY A 82 8.29 26.46 1.97
CA GLY A 82 8.80 26.91 3.25
C GLY A 82 9.76 25.93 3.94
N ALA A 83 9.96 26.14 5.23
CA ALA A 83 10.85 25.30 6.04
C ALA A 83 10.13 24.06 6.57
N CYS A 84 10.88 22.99 6.79
CA CYS A 84 10.37 21.80 7.48
C CYS A 84 9.80 22.16 8.85
N PRO A 85 8.66 21.54 9.24
CA PRO A 85 8.07 21.76 10.53
C PRO A 85 8.92 21.18 11.67
N VAL A 86 8.50 21.49 12.89
CA VAL A 86 9.07 20.89 14.09
C VAL A 86 8.21 19.72 14.51
N LEU A 87 8.86 18.59 14.82
CA LEU A 87 8.27 17.45 15.49
C LEU A 87 8.41 17.65 17.00
N THR A 88 7.32 17.55 17.74
CA THR A 88 7.34 17.60 19.20
C THR A 88 6.80 16.28 19.77
N VAL A 89 7.51 15.67 20.72
CA VAL A 89 7.07 14.44 21.40
C VAL A 89 6.38 14.78 22.74
N ASN A 90 5.68 13.79 23.32
CA ASN A 90 4.79 14.01 24.47
C ASN A 90 5.48 14.50 25.76
N ASP A 91 6.80 14.43 25.89
CA ASP A 91 7.56 15.04 27.00
C ASP A 91 7.97 16.50 26.74
N GLY A 92 7.51 17.09 25.64
CA GLY A 92 7.78 18.48 25.27
C GLY A 92 9.09 18.68 24.49
N ARG A 93 9.90 17.63 24.29
CA ARG A 93 11.10 17.74 23.44
C ARG A 93 10.71 17.98 21.98
N SER A 94 11.42 18.90 21.37
CA SER A 94 11.20 19.29 19.98
C SER A 94 12.43 18.94 19.12
N MET A 95 12.16 18.47 17.92
CA MET A 95 13.18 18.09 16.92
C MET A 95 12.88 18.77 15.60
N THR A 96 13.87 19.40 15.00
CA THR A 96 13.74 19.94 13.65
C THR A 96 13.69 18.78 12.66
N MET A 97 12.63 18.69 11.88
CA MET A 97 12.55 17.75 10.77
C MET A 97 13.53 18.17 9.68
N LYS A 98 14.14 17.19 9.03
CA LYS A 98 15.09 17.43 7.93
C LYS A 98 14.35 17.28 6.60
N LEU A 99 14.73 18.08 5.63
CA LEU A 99 14.27 17.93 4.27
C LEU A 99 14.82 16.61 3.70
N ARG A 100 13.93 15.69 3.35
CA ARG A 100 14.23 14.43 2.67
C ARG A 100 14.36 14.66 1.18
N PHE A 101 13.43 15.43 0.62
CA PHE A 101 13.28 15.62 -0.81
C PHE A 101 12.56 16.94 -1.11
N THR A 102 12.92 17.58 -2.24
CA THR A 102 12.20 18.72 -2.82
C THR A 102 11.79 18.42 -4.26
N GLY A 103 10.66 18.95 -4.70
CA GLY A 103 10.20 18.78 -6.08
C GLY A 103 11.20 19.25 -7.15
N GLY A 104 12.07 20.22 -6.82
CA GLY A 104 13.12 20.69 -7.71
C GLY A 104 14.35 19.75 -7.85
N GLN A 105 14.46 18.71 -7.03
CA GLN A 105 15.60 17.77 -7.10
C GLN A 105 15.47 16.72 -8.20
N LEU A 106 14.31 16.61 -8.84
CA LEU A 106 14.06 15.68 -9.95
C LEU A 106 13.87 16.41 -11.28
N THR A 107 14.68 17.41 -11.53
CA THR A 107 14.77 18.03 -12.86
C THR A 107 15.56 17.13 -13.79
N ASP A 108 14.94 16.06 -14.27
CA ASP A 108 15.50 15.33 -15.40
C ASP A 108 15.09 16.05 -16.69
N THR A 109 16.10 16.40 -17.47
CA THR A 109 15.90 16.90 -18.82
C THR A 109 15.26 15.78 -19.65
N PRO A 110 14.19 16.03 -20.40
CA PRO A 110 13.62 15.06 -21.33
C PRO A 110 14.73 14.48 -22.23
N GLY A 111 14.87 13.17 -22.24
CA GLY A 111 15.83 12.47 -23.11
C GLY A 111 17.09 11.94 -22.43
N THR A 112 17.24 12.00 -21.12
CA THR A 112 18.30 11.26 -20.43
C THR A 112 17.96 9.78 -20.31
N ALA A 113 18.95 8.94 -20.63
CA ALA A 113 18.83 7.49 -20.85
C ALA A 113 18.55 6.63 -19.60
N GLY A 114 17.64 7.02 -18.73
CA GLY A 114 17.12 6.24 -17.62
C GLY A 114 15.60 6.11 -17.67
N PHE A 115 14.95 6.86 -18.55
CA PHE A 115 13.49 6.97 -18.66
C PHE A 115 12.94 6.51 -20.01
N ASN A 116 13.76 5.93 -20.89
CA ASN A 116 13.38 5.56 -22.25
C ASN A 116 12.62 4.24 -22.35
N ASN A 117 12.30 3.59 -21.26
CA ASN A 117 11.43 2.40 -21.25
C ASN A 117 9.99 2.72 -20.88
N ALA A 118 9.52 3.94 -21.17
CA ALA A 118 8.10 4.15 -21.31
C ALA A 118 7.59 3.11 -22.33
N PRO A 119 6.52 2.35 -22.02
CA PRO A 119 5.87 1.54 -23.05
C PRO A 119 5.64 2.45 -24.26
N THR A 120 5.82 1.95 -25.45
CA THR A 120 5.72 2.64 -26.73
C THR A 120 4.41 3.42 -26.84
N GLY A 121 4.35 4.58 -26.22
CA GLY A 121 3.19 5.44 -26.05
C GLY A 121 3.51 6.75 -25.33
N GLY A 122 4.76 6.92 -24.90
CA GLY A 122 5.29 8.21 -24.46
C GLY A 122 4.56 8.81 -23.26
N TYR A 123 4.71 8.21 -22.07
CA TYR A 123 4.35 8.89 -20.84
C TYR A 123 5.46 9.89 -20.50
N PRO A 124 5.17 11.20 -20.39
CA PRO A 124 6.09 12.09 -19.74
C PRO A 124 6.10 11.73 -18.24
N GLN A 125 7.08 10.99 -17.83
CA GLN A 125 7.34 10.68 -16.42
C GLN A 125 8.05 11.88 -15.81
N TYR A 126 7.28 12.89 -15.44
CA TYR A 126 7.85 14.07 -14.81
C TYR A 126 7.32 14.19 -13.39
N PHE A 127 8.18 13.97 -12.44
CA PHE A 127 8.08 14.65 -11.16
C PHE A 127 8.45 16.13 -11.41
N VAL A 128 7.90 16.67 -12.48
CA VAL A 128 8.07 18.06 -12.89
C VAL A 128 6.84 18.79 -12.43
N ASN A 129 7.06 19.79 -11.79
CA ASN A 129 6.37 21.03 -11.81
C ASN A 129 5.17 21.08 -12.76
N ALA A 130 4.10 20.34 -12.45
CA ALA A 130 2.82 20.43 -13.13
C ALA A 130 2.18 21.83 -12.96
N ALA A 131 2.75 22.69 -12.13
CA ALA A 131 2.33 24.04 -11.91
C ALA A 131 2.32 24.91 -13.19
N ALA A 132 3.02 24.51 -14.23
CA ALA A 132 3.00 25.23 -15.50
C ALA A 132 1.72 25.02 -16.31
N THR A 133 0.89 24.03 -16.01
CA THR A 133 -0.26 23.66 -16.85
C THR A 133 -1.60 23.59 -16.14
N ALA A 134 -1.67 23.69 -14.83
CA ALA A 134 -2.94 23.61 -14.10
C ALA A 134 -3.03 24.63 -12.96
N PRO A 135 -3.38 25.88 -13.22
CA PRO A 135 -3.89 26.73 -12.17
C PRO A 135 -5.25 26.16 -11.74
N GLY A 136 -5.36 25.65 -10.53
CA GLY A 136 -6.61 25.11 -10.03
C GLY A 136 -6.59 24.95 -8.53
N THR A 137 -7.77 24.85 -7.97
CA THR A 137 -8.03 24.43 -6.61
C THR A 137 -8.61 23.03 -6.64
N PHE A 138 -8.38 22.24 -5.60
CA PHE A 138 -9.14 21.03 -5.36
C PHE A 138 -10.62 21.37 -5.09
N PRO A 139 -11.55 20.39 -5.15
CA PRO A 139 -12.98 20.65 -4.95
C PRO A 139 -13.32 21.31 -3.60
N ASP A 140 -12.46 21.20 -2.59
CA ASP A 140 -12.61 21.86 -1.29
C ASP A 140 -12.05 23.30 -1.25
N GLY A 141 -11.57 23.82 -2.37
CA GLY A 141 -10.97 25.15 -2.47
C GLY A 141 -9.48 25.21 -2.11
N THR A 142 -8.84 24.08 -1.77
CA THR A 142 -7.39 24.02 -1.53
C THR A 142 -6.63 24.28 -2.83
N ALA A 143 -5.67 25.20 -2.81
CA ALA A 143 -4.82 25.44 -3.98
C ALA A 143 -3.99 24.20 -4.32
N LYS A 144 -3.92 23.84 -5.60
CA LYS A 144 -2.98 22.81 -6.07
C LYS A 144 -1.55 23.23 -5.76
N ALA A 145 -0.71 22.26 -5.45
CA ALA A 145 0.66 22.54 -5.03
C ALA A 145 1.43 23.32 -6.10
N THR A 146 2.17 24.31 -5.64
CA THR A 146 3.12 25.04 -6.46
C THR A 146 4.46 24.28 -6.52
N THR A 147 5.42 24.82 -7.25
CA THR A 147 6.77 24.28 -7.49
C THR A 147 7.59 23.96 -6.22
N ASP A 148 7.15 24.42 -5.07
CA ASP A 148 7.92 24.46 -3.83
C ASP A 148 7.58 23.36 -2.82
N TRP A 149 6.90 22.30 -3.24
CA TRP A 149 6.61 21.19 -2.34
C TRP A 149 7.86 20.40 -1.94
N GLY A 150 7.82 19.81 -0.75
CA GLY A 150 8.89 19.00 -0.23
C GLY A 150 8.40 17.95 0.76
N VAL A 151 9.27 17.01 1.09
CA VAL A 151 9.05 16.00 2.13
C VAL A 151 10.04 16.23 3.26
N CYS A 152 9.53 16.35 4.46
CA CYS A 152 10.32 16.47 5.68
C CYS A 152 10.21 15.20 6.50
N GLU A 153 11.30 14.78 7.12
CA GLU A 153 11.32 13.60 7.98
C GLU A 153 12.14 13.79 9.26
N ALA A 154 11.81 13.04 10.29
CA ALA A 154 12.60 12.90 11.50
C ALA A 154 12.44 11.48 12.05
N ILE A 155 13.51 10.94 12.63
CA ILE A 155 13.44 9.68 13.38
C ILE A 155 12.93 9.98 14.78
N VAL A 156 11.84 9.32 15.16
CA VAL A 156 11.24 9.47 16.48
C VAL A 156 11.94 8.53 17.46
N PRO A 157 12.49 9.02 18.57
CA PRO A 157 13.07 8.16 19.61
C PRO A 157 12.02 7.21 20.20
N HIS A 158 12.43 6.00 20.53
CA HIS A 158 11.56 5.04 21.21
C HIS A 158 11.17 5.52 22.62
N GLY A 159 10.08 4.99 23.14
CA GLY A 159 9.60 5.27 24.50
C GLY A 159 8.63 6.44 24.60
N HIS A 160 8.20 7.01 23.49
CA HIS A 160 7.13 8.01 23.44
C HIS A 160 5.81 7.38 22.97
N GLU A 161 4.69 7.94 23.42
CA GLU A 161 3.34 7.48 23.09
C GLU A 161 2.65 8.33 22.02
N ALA A 162 3.10 9.56 21.86
CA ALA A 162 2.57 10.51 20.91
C ALA A 162 3.62 11.51 20.45
N ALA A 163 3.43 12.01 19.23
CA ALA A 163 4.15 13.13 18.68
C ALA A 163 3.17 14.16 18.12
N SER A 164 3.65 15.33 17.74
CA SER A 164 2.86 16.32 17.00
C SER A 164 3.71 17.01 15.95
N ILE A 165 3.09 17.32 14.81
CA ILE A 165 3.67 18.10 13.72
C ILE A 165 2.67 19.19 13.37
N GLY A 166 3.10 20.47 13.41
CA GLY A 166 2.21 21.60 13.12
C GLY A 166 0.98 21.66 14.04
N GLY A 167 1.13 21.23 15.30
CA GLY A 167 0.04 21.21 16.28
C GLY A 167 -0.92 20.01 16.19
N VAL A 168 -0.84 19.19 15.14
CA VAL A 168 -1.66 17.97 15.01
C VAL A 168 -0.97 16.81 15.73
N ARG A 169 -1.70 16.18 16.66
CA ARG A 169 -1.22 15.00 17.38
C ARG A 169 -1.21 13.77 16.48
N LEU A 170 -0.12 13.03 16.52
CA LEU A 170 0.09 11.77 15.82
C LEU A 170 0.28 10.66 16.87
N LYS A 171 -0.39 9.54 16.66
CA LYS A 171 -0.24 8.32 17.47
C LYS A 171 1.09 7.66 17.13
N LEU A 172 1.84 7.23 18.14
CA LEU A 172 3.07 6.45 17.97
C LEU A 172 2.79 4.96 18.10
N PRO A 173 3.66 4.09 17.55
CA PRO A 173 3.43 2.65 17.57
C PRO A 173 3.43 2.10 18.99
N VAL A 174 2.53 1.16 19.24
CA VAL A 174 2.43 0.40 20.47
C VAL A 174 2.94 -1.01 20.27
N ALA A 175 3.58 -1.60 21.28
CA ALA A 175 4.14 -2.95 21.17
C ALA A 175 3.09 -4.04 20.88
N ASN A 176 1.86 -3.85 21.31
CA ASN A 176 0.75 -4.77 21.15
C ASN A 176 -0.47 -4.05 20.57
N PRO A 177 -0.50 -3.82 19.25
CA PRO A 177 -1.65 -3.20 18.61
C PRO A 177 -2.88 -4.08 18.80
N ARG A 178 -4.01 -3.45 19.11
CA ARG A 178 -5.29 -4.14 19.30
C ARG A 178 -6.16 -4.08 18.06
N ARG A 179 -5.96 -3.05 17.23
CA ARG A 179 -6.70 -2.79 16.01
C ARG A 179 -5.70 -2.50 14.91
N ILE A 180 -5.56 -3.46 14.00
CA ILE A 180 -4.72 -3.34 12.81
C ILE A 180 -5.65 -3.18 11.63
N LEU A 181 -5.66 -1.99 11.05
CA LEU A 181 -6.41 -1.72 9.83
C LEU A 181 -5.60 -2.21 8.64
N VAL A 182 -6.22 -2.97 7.75
CA VAL A 182 -5.62 -3.47 6.51
C VAL A 182 -6.40 -2.92 5.32
N ILE A 183 -5.68 -2.30 4.41
CA ILE A 183 -6.20 -1.68 3.18
C ILE A 183 -5.15 -1.76 2.08
N ALA A 184 -5.57 -1.78 0.82
CA ALA A 184 -4.72 -1.70 -0.36
C ALA A 184 -5.49 -1.11 -1.54
N ASP A 185 -4.78 -0.79 -2.62
CA ASP A 185 -5.39 -0.41 -3.90
C ASP A 185 -6.28 0.83 -3.77
N THR A 186 -5.71 1.90 -3.21
CA THR A 186 -6.47 3.09 -2.81
C THR A 186 -6.47 4.22 -3.82
N GLY A 187 -5.63 4.18 -4.86
CA GLY A 187 -5.57 5.22 -5.89
C GLY A 187 -6.77 5.20 -6.86
N CYS A 188 -6.92 6.25 -7.62
CA CYS A 188 -7.96 6.36 -8.63
C CYS A 188 -7.44 6.01 -10.03
N ARG A 189 -8.01 4.98 -10.64
CA ARG A 189 -7.53 4.48 -11.94
C ARG A 189 -7.82 5.45 -13.08
N MET A 190 -6.74 5.93 -13.68
CA MET A 190 -6.75 6.69 -14.91
C MET A 190 -5.98 5.90 -15.98
N ALA A 191 -6.65 4.98 -16.64
CA ALA A 191 -6.09 4.17 -17.71
C ALA A 191 -7.10 4.07 -18.86
N LYS A 192 -6.61 3.91 -20.09
CA LYS A 192 -7.47 3.86 -21.30
C LYS A 192 -8.56 2.79 -21.23
N ALA A 193 -8.31 1.69 -20.53
CA ALA A 193 -9.29 0.67 -20.20
C ALA A 193 -9.58 0.72 -18.69
N ASN A 194 -10.82 0.58 -18.29
CA ASN A 194 -11.26 0.53 -16.88
C ASN A 194 -11.02 1.83 -16.09
N GLN A 195 -11.41 2.97 -16.64
CA GLN A 195 -11.28 4.25 -15.95
C GLN A 195 -12.31 4.39 -14.82
N GLN A 196 -11.88 5.05 -13.74
CA GLN A 196 -12.75 5.51 -12.68
C GLN A 196 -13.12 6.97 -12.84
N ASN A 197 -14.28 7.35 -12.31
CA ASN A 197 -14.61 8.73 -12.07
C ASN A 197 -14.00 9.18 -10.74
N CYS A 198 -12.81 9.82 -10.79
CA CYS A 198 -12.07 10.26 -9.61
C CYS A 198 -12.76 11.38 -8.82
N HIS A 199 -13.80 12.00 -9.36
CA HIS A 199 -14.61 13.02 -8.69
C HIS A 199 -15.90 12.50 -8.08
N ASP A 200 -16.28 11.26 -8.41
CA ASP A 200 -17.46 10.64 -7.85
C ASP A 200 -17.10 9.81 -6.60
N PRO A 201 -17.57 10.20 -5.40
CA PRO A 201 -17.29 9.43 -4.19
C PRO A 201 -17.83 7.98 -4.22
N ALA A 202 -18.80 7.68 -5.11
CA ALA A 202 -19.27 6.32 -5.30
C ALA A 202 -18.33 5.51 -6.21
N GLY A 203 -17.68 6.18 -7.18
CA GLY A 203 -16.70 5.58 -8.08
C GLY A 203 -15.31 5.50 -7.47
N PHE A 204 -14.91 6.51 -6.68
CA PHE A 204 -13.64 6.60 -5.97
C PHE A 204 -13.88 6.93 -4.48
N PRO A 205 -14.12 5.92 -3.63
CA PRO A 205 -14.59 6.12 -2.26
C PRO A 205 -13.50 6.36 -1.23
N PHE A 206 -12.20 6.38 -1.59
CA PHE A 206 -11.11 6.37 -0.62
C PHE A 206 -11.19 7.50 0.41
N ALA A 207 -11.60 8.71 0.03
CA ALA A 207 -11.76 9.81 1.00
C ALA A 207 -12.81 9.51 2.09
N SER A 208 -13.91 8.88 1.70
CA SER A 208 -14.95 8.44 2.65
C SER A 208 -14.47 7.29 3.52
N LEU A 209 -13.82 6.30 2.90
CA LEU A 209 -13.22 5.17 3.62
C LEU A 209 -12.21 5.65 4.65
N ALA A 210 -11.22 6.48 4.26
CA ALA A 210 -10.19 6.99 5.15
C ALA A 210 -10.76 7.75 6.37
N ASN A 211 -11.86 8.49 6.18
CA ASN A 211 -12.55 9.14 7.28
C ASN A 211 -13.22 8.13 8.23
N PHE A 212 -13.90 7.11 7.70
CA PHE A 212 -14.49 6.05 8.53
C PHE A 212 -13.42 5.22 9.24
N GLU A 213 -12.38 4.84 8.55
CA GLU A 213 -11.24 4.07 9.07
C GLU A 213 -10.59 4.77 10.27
N ALA A 214 -10.41 6.09 10.18
CA ALA A 214 -9.88 6.89 11.28
C ALA A 214 -10.77 6.84 12.53
N LEU A 215 -12.11 6.75 12.37
CA LEU A 215 -13.04 6.65 13.50
C LEU A 215 -12.92 5.31 14.26
N PHE A 216 -12.37 4.28 13.66
CA PHE A 216 -12.04 3.04 14.36
C PHE A 216 -10.81 3.17 15.25
N GLU A 217 -10.12 4.33 15.22
CA GLU A 217 -8.91 4.63 16.02
C GLU A 217 -7.88 3.49 15.93
N PRO A 218 -7.41 3.08 14.75
CA PRO A 218 -6.47 1.98 14.62
C PRO A 218 -5.18 2.23 15.42
N ASP A 219 -4.53 1.17 15.85
CA ASP A 219 -3.21 1.22 16.48
C ASP A 219 -2.09 1.07 15.45
N LEU A 220 -2.43 0.54 14.28
CA LEU A 220 -1.55 0.35 13.12
C LEU A 220 -2.40 0.32 11.86
N VAL A 221 -1.96 0.99 10.81
CA VAL A 221 -2.46 0.83 9.44
C VAL A 221 -1.43 0.05 8.65
N VAL A 222 -1.86 -1.02 8.00
CA VAL A 222 -1.07 -1.80 7.03
C VAL A 222 -1.66 -1.55 5.66
N HIS A 223 -0.99 -0.70 4.89
CA HIS A 223 -1.37 -0.44 3.50
C HIS A 223 -0.50 -1.30 2.58
N ILE A 224 -1.16 -2.22 1.87
CA ILE A 224 -0.48 -3.27 1.11
C ILE A 224 -0.30 -2.86 -0.35
N GLY A 225 0.12 -1.60 -0.58
CA GLY A 225 0.55 -1.12 -1.89
C GLY A 225 -0.56 -0.63 -2.82
N ASP A 226 -0.12 -0.18 -3.98
CA ASP A 226 -0.94 0.46 -5.01
C ASP A 226 -1.68 1.71 -4.49
N TYR A 227 -0.87 2.73 -4.19
CA TYR A 227 -1.36 4.05 -3.74
C TYR A 227 -1.71 4.95 -4.92
N PHE A 228 -1.15 4.66 -6.10
CA PHE A 228 -1.10 5.52 -7.25
C PHE A 228 -1.60 4.80 -8.49
N TYR A 229 -2.67 5.32 -9.13
CA TYR A 229 -3.26 4.72 -10.33
C TYR A 229 -3.42 5.70 -11.49
N ARG A 230 -2.80 6.87 -11.41
CA ARG A 230 -2.87 7.91 -12.45
C ARG A 230 -1.80 7.71 -13.52
N ASP A 231 -1.70 6.49 -14.03
CA ASP A 231 -0.66 6.06 -14.98
C ASP A 231 -0.73 6.78 -16.32
N THR A 232 -1.93 7.14 -16.78
CA THR A 232 -2.16 7.66 -18.12
C THR A 232 -2.94 8.97 -18.14
N ASN A 233 -2.73 9.73 -19.21
CA ASN A 233 -3.51 10.93 -19.47
C ASN A 233 -4.95 10.58 -19.86
N CYS A 234 -5.90 11.38 -19.41
CA CYS A 234 -7.29 11.37 -19.88
C CYS A 234 -7.44 11.82 -21.35
N ILE A 235 -6.42 12.44 -21.91
CA ILE A 235 -6.40 12.94 -23.27
C ILE A 235 -5.44 12.06 -24.08
N VAL A 236 -5.95 11.33 -25.06
CA VAL A 236 -5.12 10.64 -26.06
C VAL A 236 -5.14 11.41 -27.36
N PRO A 237 -4.01 11.55 -28.07
CA PRO A 237 -4.03 12.08 -29.42
C PRO A 237 -4.90 11.17 -30.30
N ALA A 238 -5.88 11.75 -31.00
CA ALA A 238 -6.65 11.00 -31.98
C ALA A 238 -5.72 10.52 -33.09
N ALA A 239 -5.83 9.26 -33.49
CA ALA A 239 -4.99 8.68 -34.53
C ALA A 239 -5.14 9.48 -35.84
N GLY A 240 -4.07 10.13 -36.26
CA GLY A 240 -3.99 10.86 -37.55
C GLY A 240 -4.30 12.35 -37.51
N SER A 241 -4.46 12.98 -36.35
CA SER A 241 -4.72 14.42 -36.24
C SER A 241 -3.80 15.11 -35.23
N VAL A 242 -3.28 16.28 -35.60
CA VAL A 242 -2.61 17.21 -34.70
C VAL A 242 -3.42 18.52 -34.77
N PRO A 243 -4.04 19.00 -33.68
CA PRO A 243 -4.17 18.45 -32.34
C PRO A 243 -5.64 18.10 -31.99
N ALA A 244 -6.21 17.03 -32.51
CA ALA A 244 -7.48 16.55 -31.99
C ALA A 244 -7.19 15.64 -30.80
N HIS A 245 -7.65 16.03 -29.63
CA HIS A 245 -7.61 15.21 -28.43
C HIS A 245 -8.94 14.48 -28.31
N GLU A 246 -8.88 13.16 -28.23
CA GLU A 246 -10.04 12.33 -27.89
C GLU A 246 -10.02 12.14 -26.36
N PHE A 247 -11.14 12.47 -25.71
CA PHE A 247 -11.31 12.15 -24.30
C PHE A 247 -11.52 10.65 -24.15
N VAL A 248 -10.77 10.07 -23.25
CA VAL A 248 -10.97 8.67 -22.87
C VAL A 248 -12.24 8.58 -22.05
N ALA A 249 -13.17 7.71 -22.45
CA ALA A 249 -14.42 7.53 -21.73
C ALA A 249 -14.15 7.16 -20.26
N GLY A 250 -14.76 7.88 -19.32
CA GLY A 250 -14.55 7.70 -17.87
C GLY A 250 -13.65 8.76 -17.22
N CYS A 251 -12.84 9.50 -17.93
CA CYS A 251 -12.32 10.77 -17.46
C CYS A 251 -13.49 11.76 -17.48
N SER A 252 -14.11 11.91 -16.31
CA SER A 252 -15.34 12.65 -16.15
C SER A 252 -15.29 14.01 -16.78
N ASP A 253 -16.41 14.36 -17.41
CA ASP A 253 -16.77 15.66 -17.94
C ASP A 253 -15.67 16.36 -18.78
N PRO A 254 -15.85 16.50 -20.11
CA PRO A 254 -14.97 17.29 -20.96
C PRO A 254 -14.67 18.71 -20.44
N ALA A 255 -15.59 19.30 -19.65
CA ALA A 255 -15.38 20.58 -18.99
C ALA A 255 -14.34 20.49 -17.85
N ASN A 256 -14.15 19.33 -17.25
CA ASN A 256 -13.22 19.08 -16.14
C ASN A 256 -11.95 18.34 -16.56
N ALA A 257 -11.81 17.91 -17.79
CA ALA A 257 -10.66 17.18 -18.29
C ALA A 257 -9.30 17.91 -18.11
N ASN A 258 -9.33 19.23 -17.96
CA ASN A 258 -8.16 20.05 -17.66
C ASN A 258 -7.75 20.03 -16.18
N TYR A 259 -8.54 19.39 -15.31
CA TYR A 259 -8.31 19.40 -13.86
C TYR A 259 -7.73 18.08 -13.32
N GLU A 260 -7.77 17.01 -14.11
CA GLU A 260 -7.18 15.75 -13.69
C GLU A 260 -5.66 15.78 -13.80
N THR A 261 -5.01 15.46 -12.69
CA THR A 261 -3.57 15.25 -12.65
C THR A 261 -3.26 13.81 -13.03
N TRP A 262 -2.18 13.59 -13.74
CA TRP A 262 -1.72 12.29 -14.18
C TRP A 262 -0.19 12.23 -14.25
N GLY A 263 0.35 11.02 -14.41
CA GLY A 263 1.78 10.78 -14.38
C GLY A 263 2.32 10.81 -12.94
N ASP A 264 3.56 10.37 -12.78
CA ASP A 264 4.23 10.32 -11.48
C ASP A 264 4.64 11.74 -11.04
N THR A 265 3.66 12.51 -10.56
CA THR A 265 3.78 13.91 -10.12
C THR A 265 3.28 14.06 -8.69
N PHE A 266 3.74 15.09 -7.99
CA PHE A 266 3.23 15.37 -6.65
C PHE A 266 1.71 15.59 -6.62
N ASP A 267 1.16 16.32 -7.60
CA ASP A 267 -0.29 16.56 -7.65
C ASP A 267 -1.09 15.25 -7.80
N SER A 268 -0.59 14.30 -8.58
CA SER A 268 -1.22 12.98 -8.72
C SER A 268 -1.16 12.18 -7.43
N TRP A 269 -0.03 12.15 -6.75
CA TRP A 269 0.11 11.53 -5.44
C TRP A 269 -0.74 12.20 -4.38
N ASN A 270 -0.87 13.53 -4.45
CA ASN A 270 -1.75 14.26 -3.55
C ASN A 270 -3.22 13.93 -3.80
N ALA A 271 -3.62 13.83 -5.07
CA ALA A 271 -5.00 13.50 -5.44
C ALA A 271 -5.39 12.05 -5.07
N ASP A 272 -4.45 11.10 -5.18
CA ASP A 272 -4.74 9.69 -4.89
C ASP A 272 -4.57 9.32 -3.42
N LEU A 273 -3.59 9.91 -2.71
CA LEU A 273 -3.25 9.50 -1.35
C LEU A 273 -3.38 10.61 -0.31
N PHE A 274 -2.63 11.74 -0.48
CA PHE A 274 -2.46 12.67 0.64
C PHE A 274 -3.72 13.45 0.95
N TYR A 275 -4.41 13.94 -0.07
CA TYR A 275 -5.65 14.69 0.11
C TYR A 275 -6.79 13.79 0.63
N PRO A 276 -7.15 12.66 -0.04
CA PRO A 276 -8.23 11.80 0.44
C PRO A 276 -7.87 11.08 1.75
N GLY A 277 -6.62 10.68 1.94
CA GLY A 277 -6.15 9.92 3.10
C GLY A 277 -5.72 10.75 4.31
N LYS A 278 -5.74 12.09 4.25
CA LYS A 278 -5.14 12.96 5.28
C LYS A 278 -5.59 12.68 6.72
N THR A 279 -6.85 12.33 6.90
CA THR A 279 -7.42 12.02 8.21
C THR A 279 -6.85 10.72 8.76
N LEU A 280 -6.80 9.69 7.94
CA LEU A 280 -6.27 8.38 8.31
C LEU A 280 -4.75 8.41 8.49
N LEU A 281 -4.03 9.15 7.64
CA LEU A 281 -2.58 9.34 7.75
C LEU A 281 -2.18 9.86 9.12
N ALA A 282 -2.95 10.79 9.68
CA ALA A 282 -2.70 11.35 11.00
C ALA A 282 -3.20 10.47 12.17
N ALA A 283 -4.08 9.51 11.92
CA ALA A 283 -4.78 8.77 12.97
C ALA A 283 -3.96 7.65 13.61
N ALA A 284 -3.02 7.04 12.87
CA ALA A 284 -2.23 5.89 13.33
C ALA A 284 -0.85 5.83 12.67
N PRO A 285 0.08 5.02 13.21
CA PRO A 285 1.30 4.63 12.51
C PRO A 285 0.99 3.73 11.30
N TRP A 286 1.84 3.81 10.27
CA TRP A 286 1.66 3.11 9.00
C TRP A 286 2.80 2.13 8.72
N VAL A 287 2.45 0.96 8.20
CA VAL A 287 3.31 0.08 7.40
C VAL A 287 2.88 0.25 5.96
N MET A 288 3.83 0.56 5.09
CA MET A 288 3.59 0.80 3.68
C MET A 288 4.40 -0.19 2.85
N THR A 289 3.75 -0.88 1.91
CA THR A 289 4.35 -1.92 1.05
C THR A 289 4.54 -1.35 -0.35
N HIS A 290 5.70 -1.59 -0.94
CA HIS A 290 5.98 -1.26 -2.34
C HIS A 290 5.18 -2.19 -3.27
N ALA A 291 4.61 -1.64 -4.36
CA ALA A 291 3.70 -2.36 -5.23
C ALA A 291 3.94 -2.09 -6.72
N ASN A 292 3.21 -2.78 -7.60
CA ASN A 292 3.49 -2.71 -9.03
C ASN A 292 3.09 -1.36 -9.67
N HIS A 293 2.14 -0.62 -9.12
CA HIS A 293 1.87 0.75 -9.56
C HIS A 293 2.93 1.75 -9.08
N GLU A 294 3.72 1.40 -8.10
CA GLU A 294 4.91 2.12 -7.63
C GLU A 294 6.21 1.62 -8.25
N SER A 295 6.17 0.69 -9.20
CA SER A 295 7.38 0.22 -9.92
C SER A 295 7.98 1.28 -10.84
N CYS A 296 9.21 1.07 -11.28
CA CYS A 296 9.97 2.01 -12.12
C CYS A 296 9.30 2.38 -13.45
N GLY A 297 8.38 1.59 -13.92
CA GLY A 297 7.58 1.91 -15.12
C GLY A 297 6.41 2.84 -14.86
N ARG A 298 6.10 3.17 -13.60
CA ARG A 298 4.87 3.87 -13.18
C ARG A 298 5.15 4.95 -12.14
N GLY A 299 4.85 4.70 -10.85
CA GLY A 299 4.91 5.67 -9.75
C GLY A 299 6.15 5.61 -8.87
N ALA A 300 7.25 4.99 -9.31
CA ALA A 300 8.43 4.75 -8.47
C ALA A 300 9.08 6.00 -7.90
N ARG A 301 9.09 7.10 -8.63
CA ARG A 301 9.69 8.34 -8.15
C ARG A 301 8.95 8.88 -6.94
N GLY A 302 7.62 8.89 -7.01
CA GLY A 302 6.78 9.24 -5.89
C GLY A 302 6.96 8.28 -4.72
N TRP A 303 7.01 6.98 -4.96
CA TRP A 303 7.28 6.01 -3.90
C TRP A 303 8.58 6.34 -3.16
N TYR A 304 9.72 6.40 -3.87
CA TYR A 304 11.03 6.61 -3.22
C TYR A 304 11.16 8.00 -2.59
N ALA A 305 10.54 9.01 -3.17
CA ALA A 305 10.55 10.35 -2.61
C ALA A 305 9.67 10.49 -1.36
N LEU A 306 8.47 9.89 -1.40
CA LEU A 306 7.38 10.16 -0.46
C LEU A 306 7.22 9.08 0.60
N LEU A 307 7.21 7.80 0.21
CA LEU A 307 6.74 6.70 1.05
C LEU A 307 7.80 5.66 1.43
N ASP A 308 8.86 5.49 0.64
CA ASP A 308 9.91 4.51 0.91
C ASP A 308 10.37 4.56 2.37
N PRO A 309 10.30 3.46 3.14
CA PRO A 309 10.69 3.42 4.54
C PRO A 309 12.21 3.48 4.75
N LEU A 310 13.01 3.52 3.69
CA LEU A 310 14.45 3.66 3.72
C LEU A 310 14.89 5.14 3.56
N PRO A 311 16.15 5.48 3.86
CA PRO A 311 16.69 6.79 3.56
C PRO A 311 16.56 7.13 2.08
N PHE A 312 16.33 8.41 1.78
CA PHE A 312 16.24 8.86 0.40
C PHE A 312 17.51 8.51 -0.40
N ASP A 313 17.30 7.84 -1.53
CA ASP A 313 18.37 7.53 -2.50
C ASP A 313 17.97 8.06 -3.88
N ALA A 314 18.73 9.06 -4.33
CA ALA A 314 18.51 9.69 -5.63
C ALA A 314 18.70 8.71 -6.82
N ASN A 315 19.45 7.62 -6.65
CA ASN A 315 19.63 6.61 -7.71
C ASN A 315 18.39 5.73 -7.84
N LYS A 316 17.76 5.35 -6.71
CA LYS A 316 16.48 4.63 -6.73
C LYS A 316 15.40 5.47 -7.41
N VAL A 317 15.27 6.73 -7.03
CA VAL A 317 14.31 7.66 -7.62
C VAL A 317 14.49 7.82 -9.13
N LYS A 318 15.72 7.71 -9.63
CA LYS A 318 16.02 7.72 -11.06
C LYS A 318 15.78 6.39 -11.74
N CYS A 319 15.39 5.36 -10.99
CA CYS A 319 15.33 3.99 -11.50
C CYS A 319 16.63 3.59 -12.23
N ALA A 320 17.77 4.00 -11.68
CA ALA A 320 19.07 3.69 -12.23
C ALA A 320 19.29 2.17 -12.17
N GLY A 321 19.37 1.54 -13.34
CA GLY A 321 19.40 0.08 -13.45
C GLY A 321 18.30 -0.46 -14.37
N GLY A 322 17.35 0.39 -14.77
CA GLY A 322 16.26 0.06 -15.69
C GLY A 322 15.11 -0.69 -15.01
N THR A 323 14.01 -0.74 -15.70
CA THR A 323 12.87 -1.57 -15.33
C THR A 323 13.28 -3.04 -15.38
N GLY A 324 13.19 -3.74 -14.25
CA GLY A 324 13.43 -5.17 -14.20
C GLY A 324 14.87 -5.61 -14.43
N SER A 325 15.85 -4.79 -14.08
CA SER A 325 17.26 -5.10 -14.30
C SER A 325 17.75 -6.39 -13.63
N VAL A 326 17.07 -6.85 -12.59
CA VAL A 326 17.35 -8.15 -11.97
C VAL A 326 17.02 -9.30 -12.92
N ALA A 327 15.97 -9.17 -13.73
CA ALA A 327 15.59 -10.18 -14.72
C ALA A 327 16.65 -10.37 -15.81
N SER A 328 17.40 -9.32 -16.17
CA SER A 328 18.45 -9.38 -17.19
C SER A 328 19.79 -9.86 -16.67
N ASN A 329 20.02 -9.83 -15.35
CA ASN A 329 21.24 -10.30 -14.71
C ASN A 329 20.96 -11.56 -13.91
N PRO A 330 21.51 -12.73 -14.31
CA PRO A 330 21.30 -13.97 -13.57
C PRO A 330 21.77 -13.80 -12.14
N VAL A 331 20.89 -14.07 -11.17
CA VAL A 331 21.24 -14.09 -9.75
C VAL A 331 22.19 -15.26 -9.53
N THR A 332 23.45 -14.94 -9.31
CA THR A 332 24.51 -15.90 -9.02
C THR A 332 24.89 -15.79 -7.54
N GLY A 333 24.96 -16.92 -6.85
CA GLY A 333 25.29 -16.92 -5.42
C GLY A 333 24.08 -17.17 -4.53
N THR A 334 24.19 -16.79 -3.27
CA THR A 334 23.22 -17.09 -2.20
C THR A 334 22.70 -15.84 -1.48
N THR A 335 23.02 -14.67 -2.00
CA THR A 335 22.60 -13.38 -1.43
C THR A 335 21.65 -12.67 -2.39
N PRO A 336 20.59 -12.01 -1.89
CA PRO A 336 19.69 -11.23 -2.72
C PRO A 336 20.43 -10.04 -3.34
N VAL A 337 19.98 -9.64 -4.52
CA VAL A 337 20.43 -8.44 -5.23
C VAL A 337 19.28 -7.44 -5.21
N TYR A 338 19.46 -6.37 -4.47
CA TYR A 338 18.45 -5.30 -4.38
C TYR A 338 18.63 -4.30 -5.51
N SER A 339 17.53 -3.81 -6.01
CA SER A 339 17.45 -2.83 -7.10
C SER A 339 16.38 -1.80 -6.80
N ALA A 340 16.14 -0.88 -7.72
CA ALA A 340 15.03 0.05 -7.59
C ALA A 340 13.66 -0.64 -7.57
N ASP A 341 13.53 -1.80 -8.23
CA ASP A 341 12.28 -2.58 -8.23
C ASP A 341 12.27 -3.74 -7.21
N PHE A 342 13.22 -3.79 -6.30
CA PHE A 342 13.24 -4.79 -5.23
C PHE A 342 13.98 -4.28 -3.99
N GLU A 343 13.27 -4.15 -2.90
CA GLU A 343 13.76 -3.70 -1.61
C GLU A 343 13.85 -4.85 -0.60
N PRO A 344 14.73 -4.72 0.44
CA PRO A 344 14.83 -5.74 1.48
C PRO A 344 13.53 -5.95 2.25
N THR A 345 13.12 -7.19 2.42
CA THR A 345 12.04 -7.54 3.35
C THR A 345 12.44 -7.18 4.79
N TYR A 346 11.52 -6.59 5.54
CA TYR A 346 11.77 -6.17 6.91
C TYR A 346 10.67 -6.57 7.87
N ILE A 347 10.98 -6.53 9.17
CA ILE A 347 10.08 -6.97 10.25
C ILE A 347 9.39 -5.77 10.91
N VAL A 348 8.08 -5.86 11.04
CA VAL A 348 7.29 -4.99 11.93
C VAL A 348 6.54 -5.86 12.94
N PRO A 349 6.86 -5.80 14.24
CA PRO A 349 6.12 -6.53 15.26
C PRO A 349 4.68 -6.01 15.41
N ALA A 350 3.74 -6.92 15.45
CA ALA A 350 2.31 -6.65 15.65
C ALA A 350 1.75 -7.56 16.78
N GLY A 351 2.26 -7.36 17.99
CA GLY A 351 1.91 -8.18 19.15
C GLY A 351 2.55 -9.56 19.12
N SER A 352 1.73 -10.62 19.02
CA SER A 352 2.21 -12.01 18.96
C SER A 352 2.65 -12.46 17.58
N VAL A 353 2.47 -11.63 16.56
CA VAL A 353 2.79 -11.89 15.15
C VAL A 353 3.76 -10.84 14.65
N ASN A 354 4.71 -11.23 13.82
CA ASN A 354 5.52 -10.28 13.07
C ASN A 354 4.92 -10.13 11.66
N LEU A 355 4.89 -8.92 11.15
CA LEU A 355 4.62 -8.65 9.75
C LEU A 355 5.97 -8.64 9.03
N LEU A 356 6.13 -9.50 8.04
CA LEU A 356 7.27 -9.52 7.14
C LEU A 356 6.86 -8.74 5.89
N VAL A 357 7.27 -7.50 5.81
CA VAL A 357 6.89 -6.58 4.73
C VAL A 357 7.79 -6.86 3.54
N HIS A 358 7.21 -7.47 2.50
CA HIS A 358 7.91 -7.95 1.32
C HIS A 358 7.57 -7.12 0.10
N ASP A 359 8.58 -6.81 -0.69
CA ASP A 359 8.43 -6.08 -1.95
C ASP A 359 8.18 -7.05 -3.11
N SER A 360 6.96 -7.04 -3.65
CA SER A 360 6.57 -7.80 -4.85
C SER A 360 6.26 -6.91 -6.04
N SER A 361 6.73 -5.66 -6.04
CA SER A 361 6.43 -4.66 -7.08
C SER A 361 6.74 -5.14 -8.50
N PHE A 362 7.79 -5.94 -8.65
CA PHE A 362 8.25 -6.46 -9.94
C PHE A 362 7.75 -7.88 -10.27
N ALA A 363 7.08 -8.57 -9.35
CA ALA A 363 6.57 -9.91 -9.60
C ALA A 363 5.66 -9.95 -10.85
N ASN A 364 5.70 -11.04 -11.60
CA ASN A 364 4.96 -11.21 -12.85
C ASN A 364 3.80 -12.19 -12.67
N ASP A 365 2.57 -11.72 -12.87
CA ASP A 365 1.35 -12.49 -12.65
C ASP A 365 1.17 -13.64 -13.65
N GLY A 366 1.70 -13.48 -14.85
CA GLY A 366 1.45 -14.41 -15.96
C GLY A 366 2.62 -15.32 -16.33
N ALA A 367 3.79 -15.15 -15.71
CA ALA A 367 4.99 -15.94 -16.02
C ALA A 367 5.97 -15.92 -14.84
N VAL A 368 6.70 -16.99 -14.66
CA VAL A 368 7.75 -17.06 -13.64
C VAL A 368 8.98 -16.30 -14.10
N ASP A 369 9.37 -15.25 -13.38
CA ASP A 369 10.71 -14.68 -13.46
C ASP A 369 11.62 -15.41 -12.49
N VAL A 370 12.46 -16.31 -13.02
CA VAL A 370 13.32 -17.18 -12.21
C VAL A 370 14.35 -16.41 -11.39
N ASN A 371 14.87 -15.30 -11.93
CA ASN A 371 15.89 -14.51 -11.22
C ASN A 371 15.27 -13.72 -10.08
N MET A 372 14.10 -13.12 -10.32
CA MET A 372 13.36 -12.44 -9.28
C MET A 372 12.88 -13.41 -8.20
N ALA A 373 12.38 -14.58 -8.59
CA ALA A 373 11.97 -15.62 -7.63
C ALA A 373 13.13 -16.08 -6.74
N LYS A 374 14.36 -16.21 -7.28
CA LYS A 374 15.55 -16.48 -6.46
C LYS A 374 15.85 -15.36 -5.49
N ASN A 375 15.71 -14.11 -5.92
CA ASN A 375 15.89 -12.96 -5.03
C ASN A 375 14.89 -12.98 -3.87
N TYR A 376 13.61 -13.20 -4.17
CA TYR A 376 12.56 -13.30 -3.16
C TYR A 376 12.82 -14.43 -2.17
N ASP A 377 13.21 -15.61 -2.68
CA ASP A 377 13.53 -16.75 -1.82
C ASP A 377 14.76 -16.51 -0.95
N TYR A 378 15.86 -15.97 -1.50
CA TYR A 378 17.06 -15.65 -0.71
C TYR A 378 16.78 -14.64 0.39
N ASP A 379 16.09 -13.55 0.05
CA ASP A 379 15.76 -12.49 1.00
C ASP A 379 14.86 -13.00 2.13
N MET A 380 13.76 -13.65 1.77
CA MET A 380 12.82 -14.22 2.74
C MET A 380 13.45 -15.35 3.57
N THR A 381 14.26 -16.21 2.95
CA THR A 381 14.97 -17.30 3.63
C THR A 381 15.95 -16.75 4.66
N ALA A 382 16.74 -15.75 4.31
CA ALA A 382 17.67 -15.10 5.24
C ALA A 382 16.92 -14.51 6.45
N LEU A 383 15.80 -13.83 6.19
CA LEU A 383 14.97 -13.26 7.23
C LEU A 383 14.33 -14.32 8.12
N LEU A 384 13.71 -15.33 7.54
CA LEU A 384 13.08 -16.42 8.28
C LEU A 384 14.09 -17.18 9.14
N ASN A 385 15.30 -17.44 8.65
CA ASN A 385 16.35 -18.12 9.42
C ASN A 385 16.84 -17.27 10.62
N SER A 386 16.70 -15.97 10.58
CA SER A 386 17.01 -15.08 11.72
C SER A 386 15.95 -15.13 12.83
N LEU A 387 14.74 -15.65 12.54
CA LEU A 387 13.60 -15.65 13.44
C LEU A 387 13.50 -16.97 14.24
N PRO A 388 13.06 -16.92 15.52
CA PRO A 388 12.81 -18.12 16.31
C PRO A 388 11.84 -19.09 15.61
N ALA A 389 12.06 -20.38 15.78
CA ALA A 389 11.23 -21.42 15.17
C ALA A 389 9.76 -21.38 15.62
N ASN A 390 9.51 -20.89 16.83
CA ASN A 390 8.18 -20.75 17.42
C ASN A 390 7.55 -19.36 17.24
N SER A 391 8.16 -18.50 16.41
CA SER A 391 7.54 -17.22 16.06
C SER A 391 6.43 -17.41 15.03
N TYR A 392 5.42 -16.56 15.07
CA TYR A 392 4.41 -16.46 14.02
C TYR A 392 4.68 -15.22 13.18
N ASN A 393 4.62 -15.37 11.85
CA ASN A 393 5.00 -14.32 10.93
C ASN A 393 3.99 -14.30 9.76
N ALA A 394 3.30 -13.19 9.55
CA ALA A 394 2.51 -12.98 8.36
C ALA A 394 3.37 -12.31 7.29
N ILE A 395 3.44 -12.89 6.10
CA ILE A 395 4.06 -12.21 4.96
C ILE A 395 3.04 -11.20 4.42
N VAL A 396 3.46 -9.95 4.36
CA VAL A 396 2.70 -8.84 3.78
C VAL A 396 3.35 -8.54 2.44
N THR A 397 2.66 -8.85 1.37
CA THR A 397 3.12 -8.69 -0.02
C THR A 397 2.00 -8.09 -0.85
N HIS A 398 2.31 -7.17 -1.77
CA HIS A 398 1.24 -6.53 -2.55
C HIS A 398 0.54 -7.54 -3.44
N LYS A 399 1.28 -8.27 -4.26
CA LYS A 399 0.71 -9.29 -5.12
C LYS A 399 0.39 -10.55 -4.31
N PRO A 400 -0.78 -11.16 -4.50
CA PRO A 400 -1.12 -12.37 -3.77
C PRO A 400 -0.36 -13.57 -4.30
N VAL A 401 0.24 -14.36 -3.41
CA VAL A 401 0.82 -15.65 -3.78
C VAL A 401 -0.25 -16.57 -4.33
N PHE A 402 -1.44 -16.55 -3.73
CA PHE A 402 -2.60 -17.33 -4.14
C PHE A 402 -3.83 -16.44 -4.23
N GLY A 403 -4.49 -16.41 -5.40
CA GLY A 403 -5.68 -15.59 -5.60
C GLY A 403 -6.54 -16.09 -6.75
N LEU A 404 -7.75 -15.58 -6.86
CA LEU A 404 -8.76 -16.00 -7.81
C LEU A 404 -9.52 -14.80 -8.37
N VAL A 405 -9.64 -14.76 -9.69
CA VAL A 405 -10.45 -13.75 -10.39
C VAL A 405 -11.33 -14.43 -11.42
N LYS A 406 -12.34 -13.72 -11.94
CA LYS A 406 -13.23 -14.23 -12.98
C LYS A 406 -12.47 -14.80 -14.17
N GLY A 407 -12.83 -16.00 -14.58
CA GLY A 407 -12.26 -16.70 -15.74
C GLY A 407 -10.90 -17.36 -15.47
N ALA A 408 -10.24 -17.04 -14.37
CA ALA A 408 -9.12 -17.82 -13.88
C ALA A 408 -9.68 -19.04 -13.15
N THR A 409 -9.86 -20.12 -13.86
CA THR A 409 -10.42 -21.36 -13.31
C THR A 409 -9.59 -21.92 -12.17
N ASN A 410 -8.33 -21.48 -12.02
CA ASN A 410 -7.41 -22.15 -11.11
C ASN A 410 -6.49 -21.22 -10.32
N ASN A 411 -6.08 -20.07 -10.82
CA ASN A 411 -5.09 -19.23 -10.12
C ASN A 411 -4.92 -17.86 -10.78
N ALA A 412 -5.07 -16.81 -10.02
CA ALA A 412 -4.73 -15.45 -10.40
C ALA A 412 -3.60 -14.87 -9.52
N GLY A 413 -2.96 -15.71 -8.70
CA GLY A 413 -1.82 -15.29 -7.89
C GLY A 413 -0.56 -15.09 -8.74
N ASP A 414 0.42 -14.48 -8.16
CA ASP A 414 1.70 -14.19 -8.81
C ASP A 414 2.56 -15.44 -8.98
N PHE A 415 2.89 -15.77 -10.21
CA PHE A 415 3.64 -17.00 -10.53
C PHE A 415 5.10 -16.93 -10.06
N THR A 416 5.69 -15.76 -10.03
CA THR A 416 7.05 -15.56 -9.55
C THR A 416 7.15 -15.80 -8.05
N GLU A 417 6.19 -15.26 -7.27
CA GLU A 417 6.13 -15.53 -5.83
C GLU A 417 5.77 -16.98 -5.51
N GLN A 418 4.85 -17.59 -6.28
CA GLN A 418 4.53 -19.02 -6.11
C GLN A 418 5.77 -19.89 -6.29
N PHE A 419 6.58 -19.61 -7.32
CA PHE A 419 7.83 -20.34 -7.53
C PHE A 419 8.85 -20.01 -6.44
N ALA A 420 8.99 -18.77 -6.00
CA ALA A 420 9.88 -18.38 -4.90
C ALA A 420 9.55 -19.15 -3.61
N PHE A 421 8.26 -19.21 -3.27
CA PHE A 421 7.81 -19.80 -2.01
C PHE A 421 7.38 -21.27 -2.12
N SER A 422 7.72 -21.94 -3.22
CA SER A 422 7.53 -23.39 -3.39
C SER A 422 8.69 -24.25 -2.88
N GLY A 423 9.82 -23.60 -2.53
CA GLY A 423 11.06 -24.28 -2.15
C GLY A 423 11.91 -24.79 -3.31
N ASN A 424 11.54 -24.46 -4.55
CA ASN A 424 12.26 -24.89 -5.74
C ASN A 424 13.16 -23.80 -6.37
N ALA A 425 13.04 -22.57 -5.91
CA ALA A 425 13.78 -21.44 -6.46
C ALA A 425 15.27 -21.51 -6.14
N THR A 426 15.63 -21.93 -4.91
CA THR A 426 17.01 -22.08 -4.46
C THR A 426 17.25 -23.38 -3.69
N ALA A 427 18.53 -23.80 -3.64
CA ALA A 427 18.90 -25.08 -3.02
C ALA A 427 18.71 -25.12 -1.48
N ASN A 428 18.74 -23.96 -0.82
CA ASN A 428 18.67 -23.86 0.65
C ASN A 428 17.46 -23.03 1.10
N SER A 429 16.38 -23.10 0.34
CA SER A 429 15.15 -22.36 0.60
C SER A 429 14.55 -22.73 1.97
N ALA A 430 14.11 -21.72 2.72
CA ALA A 430 13.29 -21.94 3.92
C ALA A 430 11.92 -22.56 3.60
N PHE A 431 11.55 -22.59 2.33
CA PHE A 431 10.31 -23.17 1.81
C PHE A 431 10.47 -24.59 1.25
N SER A 432 11.63 -25.22 1.41
CA SER A 432 11.95 -26.56 0.92
C SER A 432 11.08 -27.65 1.55
N GLY A 433 9.97 -27.72 1.64
CA GLY A 433 8.98 -28.63 2.28
C GLY A 433 7.63 -27.94 2.36
N GLY A 434 7.45 -26.91 1.56
CA GLY A 434 6.29 -26.04 1.58
C GLY A 434 6.49 -24.82 2.48
N VAL A 435 5.46 -24.01 2.59
CA VAL A 435 5.48 -22.80 3.43
C VAL A 435 5.71 -23.19 4.89
N PRO A 436 6.78 -22.72 5.57
CA PRO A 436 7.10 -23.14 6.92
C PRO A 436 6.00 -22.75 7.92
N TYR A 437 5.79 -23.58 8.95
CA TYR A 437 4.72 -23.34 9.95
C TYR A 437 4.82 -22.00 10.68
N LYS A 438 6.00 -21.41 10.75
CA LYS A 438 6.18 -20.05 11.29
C LYS A 438 5.67 -18.95 10.37
N VAL A 439 5.20 -19.29 9.15
CA VAL A 439 4.49 -18.38 8.22
C VAL A 439 3.06 -18.90 8.03
N PRO A 440 2.16 -18.61 8.96
CA PRO A 440 0.80 -19.14 8.91
C PRO A 440 -0.16 -18.34 8.04
N LEU A 441 0.24 -17.21 7.44
CA LEU A 441 -0.64 -16.31 6.74
C LEU A 441 0.11 -15.46 5.70
N PHE A 442 -0.49 -15.28 4.52
CA PHE A 442 -0.18 -14.23 3.57
C PHE A 442 -1.27 -13.15 3.61
N LEU A 443 -0.86 -11.88 3.59
CA LEU A 443 -1.73 -10.70 3.47
C LEU A 443 -1.38 -9.96 2.20
N SER A 444 -2.38 -9.65 1.35
CA SER A 444 -2.14 -9.01 0.06
C SER A 444 -3.24 -8.02 -0.35
N GLY A 445 -2.92 -7.22 -1.39
CA GLY A 445 -3.81 -6.41 -2.19
C GLY A 445 -3.87 -6.91 -3.64
N HIS A 446 -3.71 -6.01 -4.62
CA HIS A 446 -3.56 -6.26 -6.05
C HIS A 446 -4.80 -6.81 -6.77
N ILE A 447 -5.45 -7.81 -6.24
CA ILE A 447 -6.76 -8.27 -6.71
C ILE A 447 -7.79 -7.40 -6.00
N HIS A 448 -8.54 -6.61 -6.77
CA HIS A 448 -9.43 -5.58 -6.22
C HIS A 448 -10.75 -6.19 -5.71
N GLN A 449 -10.59 -7.07 -4.76
CA GLN A 449 -11.69 -7.68 -4.01
C GLN A 449 -11.24 -8.04 -2.59
N PHE A 450 -12.19 -8.26 -1.71
CA PHE A 450 -11.92 -8.99 -0.49
C PHE A 450 -11.96 -10.48 -0.80
N GLU A 451 -10.87 -11.19 -0.53
CA GLU A 451 -10.81 -12.62 -0.77
C GLU A 451 -10.04 -13.36 0.33
N TYR A 452 -10.44 -14.59 0.61
CA TYR A 452 -9.56 -15.52 1.30
C TYR A 452 -9.52 -16.85 0.55
N VAL A 453 -8.33 -17.48 0.59
CA VAL A 453 -8.09 -18.82 0.06
C VAL A 453 -7.49 -19.68 1.17
N ASN A 454 -8.09 -20.84 1.43
CA ASN A 454 -7.62 -21.80 2.44
C ASN A 454 -7.46 -23.18 1.80
N PHE A 455 -6.37 -23.86 2.08
CA PHE A 455 -6.00 -25.11 1.43
C PHE A 455 -6.32 -26.34 2.29
N LYS A 456 -6.62 -27.49 1.65
CA LYS A 456 -6.72 -28.78 2.33
C LYS A 456 -5.36 -29.21 2.86
N ASP A 457 -4.32 -29.01 2.05
CA ASP A 457 -2.94 -29.26 2.45
C ASP A 457 -2.36 -28.03 3.18
N PHE A 458 -2.80 -27.82 4.40
CA PHE A 458 -2.28 -26.75 5.26
C PHE A 458 -0.85 -27.00 5.76
N THR A 459 -0.25 -28.15 5.41
CA THR A 459 1.15 -28.43 5.75
C THR A 459 2.11 -27.80 4.76
N HIS A 460 1.74 -27.75 3.48
CA HIS A 460 2.56 -27.16 2.42
C HIS A 460 2.14 -25.74 2.05
N TYR A 461 0.87 -25.37 2.27
CA TYR A 461 0.35 -24.06 1.88
C TYR A 461 -0.17 -23.29 3.09
N ALA A 462 0.14 -22.02 3.16
CA ALA A 462 -0.48 -21.12 4.13
C ALA A 462 -1.70 -20.45 3.50
N PRO A 463 -2.74 -20.14 4.30
CA PRO A 463 -3.88 -19.37 3.81
C PRO A 463 -3.48 -17.98 3.35
N GLN A 464 -4.23 -17.47 2.37
CA GLN A 464 -4.10 -16.13 1.81
C GLN A 464 -5.32 -15.29 2.20
N LEU A 465 -5.10 -14.05 2.61
CA LEU A 465 -6.12 -13.02 2.78
C LEU A 465 -5.77 -11.83 1.90
N ILE A 466 -6.71 -11.43 1.04
CA ILE A 466 -6.58 -10.32 0.11
C ILE A 466 -7.56 -9.22 0.53
N VAL A 467 -7.09 -7.96 0.57
CA VAL A 467 -7.89 -6.79 0.95
C VAL A 467 -7.62 -5.65 -0.05
N GLY A 468 -7.87 -5.92 -1.34
CA GLY A 468 -7.67 -4.96 -2.44
C GLY A 468 -8.91 -4.09 -2.73
N ILE A 469 -9.63 -3.66 -1.69
CA ILE A 469 -10.94 -3.01 -1.82
C ILE A 469 -10.94 -1.53 -1.42
N GLY A 470 -9.75 -0.89 -1.40
CA GLY A 470 -9.57 0.43 -0.80
C GLY A 470 -9.99 1.62 -1.66
N GLY A 471 -10.14 1.49 -2.97
CA GLY A 471 -10.47 2.67 -3.78
C GLY A 471 -10.48 2.47 -5.28
N ASP A 472 -9.58 1.65 -5.83
CA ASP A 472 -9.53 1.39 -7.29
C ASP A 472 -10.69 0.48 -7.75
N ASN A 473 -10.96 0.48 -9.06
CA ASN A 473 -12.00 -0.33 -9.69
C ASN A 473 -11.99 -1.78 -9.18
N LEU A 474 -13.14 -2.26 -8.74
CA LEU A 474 -13.26 -3.62 -8.23
C LEU A 474 -13.14 -4.66 -9.34
N ASP A 475 -12.39 -5.71 -9.08
CA ASP A 475 -12.37 -6.90 -9.91
C ASP A 475 -13.64 -7.73 -9.72
N PRO A 476 -14.13 -8.39 -10.78
CA PRO A 476 -15.23 -9.32 -10.62
C PRO A 476 -14.79 -10.51 -9.76
N THR A 477 -15.69 -10.96 -8.88
CA THR A 477 -15.45 -12.17 -8.08
C THR A 477 -15.11 -13.38 -8.95
N ALA A 478 -14.55 -14.41 -8.36
CA ALA A 478 -14.24 -15.67 -9.06
C ALA A 478 -15.45 -16.39 -9.65
N ASN A 479 -16.69 -15.88 -9.39
CA ASN A 479 -17.91 -16.42 -9.98
C ASN A 479 -17.85 -16.37 -11.52
N PRO A 480 -18.10 -17.49 -12.21
CA PRO A 480 -18.11 -17.55 -13.67
C PRO A 480 -19.08 -16.58 -14.36
N ASP A 481 -20.19 -16.20 -13.72
CA ASP A 481 -21.16 -15.24 -14.26
C ASP A 481 -20.61 -13.80 -14.33
N GLY A 482 -19.64 -13.48 -13.45
CA GLY A 482 -18.97 -12.17 -13.36
C GLY A 482 -19.86 -11.01 -12.95
N VAL A 483 -21.03 -11.28 -12.42
CA VAL A 483 -22.04 -10.30 -12.00
C VAL A 483 -22.27 -10.41 -10.50
N THR A 484 -22.16 -11.62 -9.95
CA THR A 484 -22.36 -11.84 -8.52
C THR A 484 -21.23 -11.20 -7.72
N THR A 485 -21.57 -10.29 -6.83
CA THR A 485 -20.62 -9.54 -6.00
C THR A 485 -20.05 -10.36 -4.83
N THR A 486 -20.56 -11.56 -4.61
CA THR A 486 -20.12 -12.46 -3.55
C THR A 486 -20.06 -13.89 -4.09
N TYR A 487 -18.94 -14.58 -3.88
CA TYR A 487 -18.77 -15.95 -4.34
C TYR A 487 -17.98 -16.79 -3.33
N GLY A 488 -18.56 -17.92 -2.94
CA GLY A 488 -17.91 -18.90 -2.07
C GLY A 488 -17.79 -20.25 -2.79
N TYR A 489 -16.67 -20.97 -2.59
CA TYR A 489 -16.46 -22.30 -3.16
C TYR A 489 -15.61 -23.19 -2.26
N GLN A 490 -15.78 -24.48 -2.46
CA GLN A 490 -15.09 -25.52 -1.68
C GLN A 490 -14.65 -26.67 -2.58
N ASN A 491 -13.56 -27.33 -2.18
CA ASN A 491 -13.07 -28.55 -2.82
C ASN A 491 -12.74 -28.41 -4.33
N GLN A 492 -12.33 -27.22 -4.75
CA GLN A 492 -11.86 -27.00 -6.13
C GLN A 492 -10.36 -27.21 -6.21
N ASP A 493 -9.92 -27.65 -7.36
CA ASP A 493 -8.50 -27.77 -7.66
C ASP A 493 -7.90 -26.39 -7.89
N PHE A 494 -6.68 -26.21 -7.40
CA PHE A 494 -5.90 -25.01 -7.51
C PHE A 494 -4.54 -25.33 -8.10
N THR A 495 -4.16 -24.65 -9.16
CA THR A 495 -2.89 -24.88 -9.83
C THR A 495 -1.82 -23.95 -9.24
N VAL A 496 -0.72 -24.52 -8.79
CA VAL A 496 0.44 -23.79 -8.26
C VAL A 496 1.59 -23.88 -9.24
N HIS A 497 2.17 -22.74 -9.61
CA HIS A 497 3.34 -22.64 -10.47
C HIS A 497 4.62 -22.78 -9.64
N ASN A 498 5.15 -23.99 -9.56
CA ASN A 498 6.27 -24.36 -8.69
C ASN A 498 7.53 -24.78 -9.46
N SER A 499 7.63 -24.45 -10.73
CA SER A 499 8.77 -24.77 -11.58
C SER A 499 9.23 -23.57 -12.42
N ALA A 500 10.53 -23.52 -12.68
CA ALA A 500 11.17 -22.52 -13.53
C ALA A 500 10.72 -22.58 -15.01
N THR A 501 10.15 -23.71 -15.43
CA THR A 501 9.63 -23.86 -16.79
C THR A 501 8.14 -23.52 -16.80
N THR A 502 7.75 -22.58 -17.66
CA THR A 502 6.35 -22.28 -17.95
C THR A 502 5.61 -23.57 -18.30
N GLY A 503 4.60 -23.94 -17.50
CA GLY A 503 3.80 -25.14 -17.73
C GLY A 503 4.02 -26.27 -16.72
N SER A 504 5.06 -26.24 -15.90
CA SER A 504 5.20 -27.20 -14.83
C SER A 504 4.48 -26.70 -13.57
N THR A 505 3.41 -27.39 -13.22
CA THR A 505 2.50 -27.01 -12.15
C THR A 505 2.21 -28.18 -11.24
N THR A 506 1.88 -27.90 -10.00
CA THR A 506 1.32 -28.85 -9.06
C THR A 506 -0.12 -28.48 -8.75
N THR A 507 -1.00 -29.46 -8.77
CA THR A 507 -2.39 -29.24 -8.38
C THR A 507 -2.55 -29.50 -6.89
N THR A 508 -3.16 -28.57 -6.18
CA THR A 508 -3.62 -28.71 -4.79
C THR A 508 -5.11 -28.44 -4.72
N SER A 509 -5.74 -28.76 -3.60
CA SER A 509 -7.17 -28.47 -3.43
C SER A 509 -7.40 -27.33 -2.45
N VAL A 510 -8.22 -26.38 -2.85
CA VAL A 510 -8.79 -25.39 -1.95
C VAL A 510 -9.76 -26.07 -1.01
N ALA A 511 -9.57 -25.91 0.30
CA ALA A 511 -10.55 -26.37 1.29
C ALA A 511 -11.77 -25.46 1.27
N ARG A 512 -11.53 -24.16 1.26
CA ARG A 512 -12.53 -23.07 1.19
C ARG A 512 -11.91 -21.84 0.61
N ALA A 513 -12.69 -21.10 -0.15
CA ALA A 513 -12.39 -19.74 -0.50
C ALA A 513 -13.68 -18.93 -0.61
N PHE A 514 -13.53 -17.62 -0.53
CA PHE A 514 -14.62 -16.67 -0.63
C PHE A 514 -14.08 -15.39 -1.23
N SER A 515 -14.82 -14.77 -2.09
CA SER A 515 -14.52 -13.46 -2.64
C SER A 515 -15.74 -12.54 -2.62
N ARG A 516 -15.48 -11.23 -2.45
CA ARG A 516 -16.50 -10.17 -2.42
C ARG A 516 -15.94 -8.93 -3.12
N ALA A 517 -16.64 -8.49 -4.15
CA ALA A 517 -16.34 -7.27 -4.89
C ALA A 517 -17.19 -6.11 -4.36
N GLU A 518 -16.74 -5.49 -3.28
CA GLU A 518 -17.38 -4.34 -2.64
C GLU A 518 -16.29 -3.51 -1.95
N PHE A 519 -16.30 -2.20 -2.13
CA PHE A 519 -15.34 -1.31 -1.49
C PHE A 519 -15.42 -1.35 0.04
N GLY A 520 -14.26 -1.28 0.68
CA GLY A 520 -14.18 -1.36 2.13
C GLY A 520 -12.77 -1.54 2.65
N PHE A 521 -12.67 -2.13 3.84
CA PHE A 521 -11.41 -2.41 4.54
C PHE A 521 -11.58 -3.57 5.51
N ALA A 522 -10.46 -4.10 6.01
CA ALA A 522 -10.46 -5.10 7.07
C ALA A 522 -9.83 -4.54 8.36
N LEU A 523 -10.44 -4.85 9.50
CA LEU A 523 -9.92 -4.53 10.82
C LEU A 523 -9.54 -5.82 11.55
N LEU A 524 -8.24 -6.05 11.72
CA LEU A 524 -7.70 -7.22 12.39
C LEU A 524 -7.50 -6.93 13.87
N GLU A 525 -8.06 -7.78 14.70
CA GLU A 525 -7.83 -7.80 16.14
C GLU A 525 -6.94 -8.99 16.50
N PRO A 526 -5.68 -8.78 16.92
CA PRO A 526 -4.82 -9.85 17.37
C PRO A 526 -5.40 -10.63 18.54
N ARG A 527 -5.24 -11.95 18.52
CA ARG A 527 -5.59 -12.91 19.56
C ARG A 527 -4.35 -13.72 19.91
N LYS A 528 -4.40 -14.45 21.01
CA LYS A 528 -3.27 -15.31 21.43
C LYS A 528 -2.84 -16.31 20.35
N THR A 529 -3.77 -16.81 19.55
CA THR A 529 -3.57 -17.87 18.57
C THR A 529 -3.94 -17.49 17.15
N GLY A 530 -4.04 -16.18 16.85
CA GLY A 530 -4.43 -15.70 15.52
C GLY A 530 -5.00 -14.30 15.50
N PHE A 531 -5.95 -14.08 14.61
CA PHE A 531 -6.68 -12.83 14.47
C PHE A 531 -8.17 -13.07 14.35
N VAL A 532 -8.94 -12.06 14.72
CA VAL A 532 -10.30 -11.88 14.21
C VAL A 532 -10.22 -10.70 13.24
N ALA A 533 -10.66 -10.90 12.01
CA ALA A 533 -10.75 -9.85 11.00
C ALA A 533 -12.23 -9.51 10.78
N ASP A 534 -12.62 -8.28 11.07
CA ASP A 534 -13.93 -7.74 10.70
C ASP A 534 -13.79 -6.96 9.39
N VAL A 535 -14.63 -7.24 8.42
CA VAL A 535 -14.69 -6.59 7.11
C VAL A 535 -15.82 -5.59 7.09
N TYR A 536 -15.54 -4.38 6.64
CA TYR A 536 -16.47 -3.26 6.60
C TYR A 536 -16.61 -2.73 5.18
N ASP A 537 -17.82 -2.34 4.80
CA ASP A 537 -18.12 -1.64 3.55
C ASP A 537 -17.84 -0.13 3.63
N ILE A 538 -18.08 0.59 2.53
CA ILE A 538 -17.93 2.06 2.44
C ILE A 538 -18.82 2.85 3.40
N ASN A 539 -19.82 2.23 4.01
CA ASN A 539 -20.71 2.84 5.00
C ASN A 539 -20.31 2.48 6.44
N ALA A 540 -19.12 1.92 6.62
CA ALA A 540 -18.66 1.36 7.89
C ALA A 540 -19.60 0.28 8.47
N LYS A 541 -20.44 -0.34 7.63
CA LYS A 541 -21.24 -1.49 8.01
C LYS A 541 -20.38 -2.74 7.96
N LYS A 542 -20.40 -3.53 9.01
CA LYS A 542 -19.72 -4.81 9.02
C LYS A 542 -20.44 -5.79 8.10
N VAL A 543 -19.71 -6.25 7.08
CA VAL A 543 -20.20 -7.14 6.02
C VAL A 543 -19.60 -8.54 6.08
N GLY A 544 -18.64 -8.76 6.96
CA GLY A 544 -18.03 -10.07 7.16
C GLY A 544 -17.18 -10.15 8.41
N ARG A 545 -16.93 -11.37 8.86
CA ARG A 545 -16.00 -11.66 9.95
C ARG A 545 -15.22 -12.92 9.64
N CYS A 546 -13.91 -12.85 9.79
CA CYS A 546 -13.03 -14.00 9.68
C CYS A 546 -12.39 -14.34 11.03
N THR A 547 -12.27 -15.62 11.32
CA THR A 547 -11.35 -16.14 12.34
C THR A 547 -10.14 -16.72 11.64
N ILE A 548 -8.98 -16.16 11.93
CA ILE A 548 -7.69 -16.58 11.37
C ILE A 548 -6.91 -17.27 12.46
N LYS A 549 -6.65 -18.56 12.30
CA LYS A 549 -5.85 -19.36 13.22
C LYS A 549 -4.44 -19.53 12.68
N LEU A 550 -3.45 -19.43 13.56
CA LEU A 550 -2.05 -19.55 13.19
C LEU A 550 -1.53 -21.00 13.33
N ASN A 551 -2.12 -21.78 14.23
CA ASN A 551 -1.78 -23.17 14.41
C ASN A 551 -2.99 -23.97 14.96
N PRO A 552 -3.55 -24.97 14.23
CA PRO A 552 -3.28 -25.20 12.80
C PRO A 552 -3.70 -23.98 11.96
N ARG A 553 -3.04 -23.77 10.82
CA ARG A 553 -3.37 -22.68 9.89
C ARG A 553 -4.77 -22.85 9.35
N ASP A 554 -5.61 -21.84 9.49
CA ASP A 554 -6.99 -21.90 9.02
C ASP A 554 -7.58 -20.49 8.94
N ILE A 555 -8.36 -20.23 7.91
CA ILE A 555 -9.23 -19.05 7.82
C ILE A 555 -10.66 -19.50 7.65
N GLN A 556 -11.54 -18.96 8.45
CA GLN A 556 -12.97 -19.18 8.35
C GLN A 556 -13.68 -17.83 8.41
N CYS A 557 -14.37 -17.49 7.33
CA CYS A 557 -15.15 -16.27 7.26
C CYS A 557 -16.64 -16.61 7.18
N TRP A 558 -17.44 -15.70 7.69
CA TRP A 558 -18.90 -15.72 7.61
C TRP A 558 -19.43 -14.28 7.51
N GLU A 559 -20.56 -14.13 6.85
CA GLU A 559 -21.28 -12.87 6.71
C GLU A 559 -22.05 -12.50 8.01
#